data_589cdf714b5c03f666d409ec0acf5f41
#
_entry.id   589cdf714b5c03f666d409ec0acf5f41
#
_cell.length_a   1.000
_cell.length_b   1.000
_cell.length_c   1.000
_cell.angle_alpha   90.00
_cell.angle_beta   90.00
_cell.angle_gamma   90.00
#
_symmetry.space_group_name_H-M   'P 1'
#
loop_
_entity.id
_entity.type
_entity.pdbx_description
1 polymer ?
#
loop_
_entity_poly.entity_id
_entity_poly.type
_entity_poly.pdbx_seq_one_letter_code
_entity_poly.pdbx_strand_id
1 'polypeptide(L)'
;MNRTTDNESGYRAIPHCSMRRQSGGTLLVAMLCAACIFAFASEASAQCTARDVLQNRLTLKTAPSANTPPVQVKSAFAVPVWRTITVGTFANSFALLNALDAAGCSIGGLAEEILARPAFNVGTRKTSVELFAVSAAELGFQTGTARLADIYARAQQSGFGLAAAEVAPQLRLQFFDQPMGEFLIGMEPIKTWAGEPVILTVANGGAGLVLVGRDGRADAEIPVAASFLFVRSNEAALAKAVRGIDETAAFGHR
;
A
#
# COMPACT_ATOMS: atom_id res chain seq x y z
N MET A 1 -12.13 -74.41 13.66
CA MET A 1 -12.04 -74.09 15.08
C MET A 1 -12.51 -72.65 15.21
N ASN A 2 -13.71 -72.46 15.78
CA ASN A 2 -14.44 -71.21 16.04
C ASN A 2 -13.68 -70.25 16.96
N ARG A 3 -13.86 -68.96 16.74
CA ARG A 3 -14.28 -68.02 17.79
C ARG A 3 -14.69 -66.68 17.17
N THR A 4 -15.98 -66.49 17.13
CA THR A 4 -16.73 -65.22 17.13
C THR A 4 -16.42 -64.42 18.39
N THR A 5 -16.21 -63.11 18.26
CA THR A 5 -16.43 -62.19 19.37
C THR A 5 -17.16 -60.98 18.81
N ASP A 6 -18.41 -60.88 19.26
CA ASP A 6 -19.32 -59.73 19.11
C ASP A 6 -18.71 -58.50 19.82
N ASN A 7 -18.86 -57.32 19.19
CA ASN A 7 -18.60 -56.06 19.88
C ASN A 7 -19.87 -55.18 19.76
N GLU A 8 -20.55 -55.04 20.88
CA GLU A 8 -21.79 -54.31 21.07
C GLU A 8 -21.59 -52.81 20.86
N SER A 9 -22.46 -52.29 20.04
CA SER A 9 -22.69 -50.87 19.79
C SER A 9 -23.42 -50.22 20.96
N GLY A 10 -22.72 -49.44 21.77
CA GLY A 10 -23.29 -48.63 22.82
C GLY A 10 -23.88 -47.31 22.30
N TYR A 11 -25.16 -47.31 21.99
CA TYR A 11 -25.92 -46.06 21.78
C TYR A 11 -26.11 -45.34 23.09
N ARG A 12 -25.44 -44.20 23.25
CA ARG A 12 -25.77 -43.23 24.36
C ARG A 12 -27.01 -42.43 23.99
N ALA A 13 -28.03 -42.59 24.80
CA ALA A 13 -29.28 -41.86 24.75
C ALA A 13 -29.06 -40.36 24.98
N ILE A 14 -29.66 -39.56 24.11
CA ILE A 14 -29.72 -38.10 24.23
C ILE A 14 -30.79 -37.74 25.24
N PRO A 15 -30.53 -36.90 26.26
CA PRO A 15 -31.56 -36.48 27.18
C PRO A 15 -32.57 -35.53 26.49
N HIS A 16 -33.84 -35.88 26.52
CA HIS A 16 -34.97 -35.01 26.15
C HIS A 16 -35.02 -33.81 27.06
N CYS A 17 -34.72 -32.62 26.51
CA CYS A 17 -35.00 -31.36 27.20
C CYS A 17 -36.49 -31.06 27.16
N SER A 18 -37.16 -31.22 28.30
CA SER A 18 -38.56 -30.89 28.53
C SER A 18 -38.76 -29.38 28.46
N MET A 19 -39.45 -28.92 27.41
CA MET A 19 -39.78 -27.52 27.18
C MET A 19 -40.92 -27.10 28.12
N ARG A 20 -40.57 -26.51 29.26
CA ARG A 20 -41.53 -25.86 30.15
C ARG A 20 -41.95 -24.52 29.54
N ARG A 21 -43.19 -24.45 29.09
CA ARG A 21 -43.84 -23.24 28.58
C ARG A 21 -43.98 -22.22 29.72
N GLN A 22 -43.17 -21.17 29.69
CA GLN A 22 -43.42 -19.94 30.45
C GLN A 22 -43.82 -18.85 29.45
N SER A 23 -45.07 -18.48 29.54
CA SER A 23 -45.66 -17.37 28.80
C SER A 23 -45.26 -16.05 29.44
N GLY A 24 -44.75 -15.12 28.63
CA GLY A 24 -44.76 -13.71 28.98
C GLY A 24 -43.48 -12.90 28.84
N GLY A 25 -42.31 -13.53 28.64
CA GLY A 25 -41.04 -12.77 28.58
C GLY A 25 -40.28 -12.83 27.27
N THR A 26 -40.71 -13.66 26.34
CA THR A 26 -39.91 -14.01 25.12
C THR A 26 -39.96 -12.98 24.00
N LEU A 27 -40.97 -12.12 23.96
CA LEU A 27 -41.10 -11.09 22.92
C LEU A 27 -40.11 -9.92 23.11
N LEU A 28 -39.85 -9.53 24.37
CA LEU A 28 -38.92 -8.42 24.66
C LEU A 28 -37.45 -8.79 24.45
N VAL A 29 -37.06 -10.03 24.77
CA VAL A 29 -35.69 -10.53 24.57
C VAL A 29 -35.40 -10.77 23.10
N ALA A 30 -36.39 -11.25 22.31
CA ALA A 30 -36.24 -11.44 20.87
C ALA A 30 -36.07 -10.09 20.11
N MET A 31 -36.77 -9.03 20.55
CA MET A 31 -36.61 -7.69 19.97
C MET A 31 -35.25 -7.06 20.32
N LEU A 32 -34.73 -7.26 21.53
CA LEU A 32 -33.42 -6.78 21.93
C LEU A 32 -32.27 -7.51 21.19
N CYS A 33 -32.38 -8.81 20.97
CA CYS A 33 -31.41 -9.55 20.18
C CYS A 33 -31.42 -9.14 18.70
N ALA A 34 -32.59 -8.88 18.10
CA ALA A 34 -32.69 -8.41 16.73
C ALA A 34 -32.07 -6.99 16.56
N ALA A 35 -32.25 -6.10 17.53
CA ALA A 35 -31.64 -4.76 17.52
C ALA A 35 -30.12 -4.80 17.68
N CYS A 36 -29.54 -5.75 18.41
CA CYS A 36 -28.11 -5.92 18.55
C CYS A 36 -27.44 -6.49 17.26
N ILE A 37 -28.15 -7.28 16.44
CA ILE A 37 -27.61 -7.83 15.19
C ILE A 37 -27.47 -6.75 14.11
N PHE A 38 -28.33 -5.72 14.13
CA PHE A 38 -28.24 -4.60 13.19
C PHE A 38 -27.16 -3.56 13.52
N ALA A 39 -26.61 -3.55 14.73
CA ALA A 39 -25.64 -2.55 15.16
C ALA A 39 -24.18 -2.87 14.78
N PHE A 40 -23.87 -4.06 14.22
CA PHE A 40 -22.52 -4.49 13.85
C PHE A 40 -22.36 -4.87 12.38
N ALA A 41 -23.27 -4.47 11.50
CA ALA A 41 -22.98 -4.44 10.09
C ALA A 41 -22.05 -3.25 9.81
N SER A 42 -20.78 -3.32 10.26
CA SER A 42 -19.71 -2.55 9.63
C SER A 42 -19.67 -3.02 8.19
N GLU A 43 -20.28 -2.25 7.29
CA GLU A 43 -20.08 -2.43 5.87
C GLU A 43 -18.58 -2.30 5.64
N ALA A 44 -17.90 -3.43 5.42
CA ALA A 44 -16.56 -3.45 4.88
C ALA A 44 -16.69 -2.92 3.45
N SER A 45 -16.58 -1.60 3.30
CA SER A 45 -16.58 -0.96 2.00
C SER A 45 -15.32 -1.38 1.28
N ALA A 46 -15.47 -2.25 0.28
CA ALA A 46 -14.39 -2.68 -0.62
C ALA A 46 -13.97 -1.51 -1.51
N GLN A 47 -13.19 -0.58 -0.98
CA GLN A 47 -12.90 0.74 -1.57
C GLN A 47 -12.01 0.68 -2.82
N CYS A 48 -11.39 -0.46 -3.10
CA CYS A 48 -10.55 -0.65 -4.28
C CYS A 48 -11.30 -1.22 -5.50
N THR A 49 -12.60 -1.51 -5.40
CA THR A 49 -13.34 -2.14 -6.49
C THR A 49 -13.53 -1.21 -7.69
N ALA A 50 -13.76 -1.77 -8.87
CA ALA A 50 -14.03 -1.02 -10.09
C ALA A 50 -15.22 -0.07 -9.95
N ARG A 51 -16.25 -0.47 -9.17
CA ARG A 51 -17.45 0.34 -8.92
C ARG A 51 -17.10 1.60 -8.15
N ASP A 52 -16.32 1.48 -7.08
CA ASP A 52 -15.94 2.62 -6.23
C ASP A 52 -14.99 3.57 -6.96
N VAL A 53 -14.06 3.01 -7.75
CA VAL A 53 -13.16 3.78 -8.62
C VAL A 53 -13.95 4.59 -9.66
N LEU A 54 -15.02 4.02 -10.25
CA LEU A 54 -15.88 4.74 -11.19
C LEU A 54 -16.69 5.85 -10.52
N GLN A 55 -17.23 5.60 -9.32
CA GLN A 55 -17.96 6.62 -8.54
C GLN A 55 -17.04 7.79 -8.18
N ASN A 56 -15.83 7.52 -7.72
CA ASN A 56 -14.85 8.54 -7.40
C ASN A 56 -14.45 9.36 -8.64
N ARG A 57 -14.40 8.75 -9.83
CA ARG A 57 -14.12 9.45 -11.09
C ARG A 57 -15.22 10.42 -11.51
N LEU A 58 -16.47 10.09 -11.30
CA LEU A 58 -17.60 10.97 -11.64
C LEU A 58 -17.61 12.23 -10.77
N THR A 59 -16.99 12.19 -9.60
CA THR A 59 -16.86 13.32 -8.69
C THR A 59 -15.59 14.16 -8.93
N LEU A 60 -14.57 13.58 -9.57
CA LEU A 60 -13.33 14.27 -9.91
C LEU A 60 -13.52 15.06 -11.22
N LYS A 61 -13.65 16.37 -11.08
CA LYS A 61 -13.63 17.31 -12.20
C LYS A 61 -12.34 17.12 -13.00
N THR A 62 -12.46 16.90 -14.31
CA THR A 62 -11.36 16.69 -15.25
C THR A 62 -10.23 17.71 -15.02
N ALA A 63 -9.09 17.23 -14.56
CA ALA A 63 -7.90 18.08 -14.50
C ALA A 63 -7.43 18.37 -15.94
N PRO A 64 -7.05 19.61 -16.27
CA PRO A 64 -6.56 19.94 -17.60
C PRO A 64 -5.26 19.17 -17.87
N SER A 65 -5.21 18.46 -19.00
CA SER A 65 -3.99 17.86 -19.53
C SER A 65 -3.03 18.99 -19.92
N ALA A 66 -2.08 19.28 -19.07
CA ALA A 66 -1.05 20.27 -19.37
C ALA A 66 0.02 19.61 -20.25
N ASN A 67 0.02 19.93 -21.55
CA ASN A 67 1.13 19.70 -22.48
C ASN A 67 2.31 20.65 -22.19
N THR A 68 2.67 20.83 -20.93
CA THR A 68 3.86 21.60 -20.57
C THR A 68 5.04 20.66 -20.56
N PRO A 69 6.17 21.00 -21.23
CA PRO A 69 7.38 20.19 -21.15
C PRO A 69 7.78 19.96 -19.68
N PRO A 70 8.24 18.77 -19.33
CA PRO A 70 8.62 18.47 -17.94
C PRO A 70 9.72 19.43 -17.50
N VAL A 71 9.50 20.12 -16.39
CA VAL A 71 10.49 20.99 -15.79
C VAL A 71 11.51 20.12 -15.05
N GLN A 72 12.80 20.25 -15.44
CA GLN A 72 13.85 19.44 -14.83
C GLN A 72 13.99 19.73 -13.33
N VAL A 73 13.90 18.69 -12.53
CA VAL A 73 14.11 18.72 -11.07
C VAL A 73 15.60 18.72 -10.78
N LYS A 74 16.10 19.82 -10.22
CA LYS A 74 17.50 19.95 -9.80
C LYS A 74 17.74 19.55 -8.33
N SER A 75 16.69 19.56 -7.51
CA SER A 75 16.78 19.27 -6.08
C SER A 75 15.44 18.79 -5.55
N ALA A 76 15.46 17.78 -4.68
CA ALA A 76 14.29 17.28 -3.97
C ALA A 76 13.60 18.35 -3.10
N PHE A 77 14.32 19.39 -2.70
CA PHE A 77 13.74 20.50 -1.92
C PHE A 77 12.86 21.43 -2.74
N ALA A 78 13.02 21.44 -4.07
CA ALA A 78 12.18 22.23 -4.97
C ALA A 78 10.89 21.52 -5.36
N VAL A 79 10.79 20.21 -5.10
CA VAL A 79 9.61 19.41 -5.40
C VAL A 79 8.63 19.47 -4.24
N PRO A 80 7.34 19.82 -4.47
CA PRO A 80 6.33 19.81 -3.43
C PRO A 80 6.05 18.38 -2.97
N VAL A 81 5.62 18.23 -1.72
CA VAL A 81 5.09 16.95 -1.21
C VAL A 81 3.87 16.58 -2.05
N TRP A 82 3.92 15.43 -2.70
CA TRP A 82 2.80 14.92 -3.49
C TRP A 82 1.71 14.36 -2.57
N ARG A 83 2.09 13.55 -1.59
CA ARG A 83 1.18 12.96 -0.60
C ARG A 83 1.93 12.58 0.66
N THR A 84 1.26 12.69 1.80
CA THR A 84 1.74 12.16 3.07
C THR A 84 0.91 10.94 3.42
N ILE A 85 1.56 9.84 3.78
CA ILE A 85 0.93 8.60 4.22
C ILE A 85 1.44 8.18 5.59
N THR A 86 0.70 7.28 6.23
CA THR A 86 1.13 6.68 7.49
C THR A 86 1.60 5.26 7.24
N VAL A 87 2.80 4.89 7.71
CA VAL A 87 3.37 3.54 7.68
C VAL A 87 3.51 2.97 9.09
N GLY A 88 3.84 1.67 9.22
CA GLY A 88 3.98 1.00 10.51
C GLY A 88 2.66 0.85 11.27
N THR A 89 1.55 0.71 10.56
CA THR A 89 0.20 0.56 11.14
C THR A 89 -0.24 -0.89 11.32
N PHE A 90 0.51 -1.84 10.75
CA PHE A 90 0.22 -3.27 10.81
C PHE A 90 1.33 -4.01 11.58
N ALA A 91 0.95 -5.07 12.28
CA ALA A 91 1.90 -5.85 13.07
C ALA A 91 2.90 -6.65 12.21
N ASN A 92 2.49 -7.04 11.00
CA ASN A 92 3.27 -7.84 10.07
C ASN A 92 2.68 -7.79 8.64
N SER A 93 3.38 -8.40 7.68
CA SER A 93 2.94 -8.46 6.28
C SER A 93 1.62 -9.21 6.08
N PHE A 94 1.32 -10.23 6.87
CA PHE A 94 0.07 -10.97 6.78
C PHE A 94 -1.14 -10.10 7.17
N ALA A 95 -1.04 -9.32 8.25
CA ALA A 95 -2.07 -8.37 8.64
C ALA A 95 -2.30 -7.30 7.55
N LEU A 96 -1.22 -6.88 6.89
CA LEU A 96 -1.27 -5.92 5.78
C LEU A 96 -1.94 -6.52 4.54
N LEU A 97 -1.64 -7.77 4.19
CA LEU A 97 -2.30 -8.52 3.10
C LEU A 97 -3.81 -8.66 3.35
N ASN A 98 -4.19 -9.07 4.57
CA ASN A 98 -5.61 -9.18 4.94
C ASN A 98 -6.34 -7.84 4.85
N ALA A 99 -5.69 -6.73 5.19
CA ALA A 99 -6.28 -5.41 5.06
C ALA A 99 -6.49 -5.00 3.60
N LEU A 100 -5.55 -5.34 2.69
CA LEU A 100 -5.70 -5.12 1.25
C LEU A 100 -6.87 -5.94 0.68
N ASP A 101 -6.98 -7.20 1.06
CA ASP A 101 -8.08 -8.09 0.66
C ASP A 101 -9.43 -7.54 1.18
N ALA A 102 -9.52 -7.19 2.46
CA ALA A 102 -10.72 -6.61 3.06
C ALA A 102 -11.15 -5.28 2.40
N ALA A 103 -10.19 -4.50 1.90
CA ALA A 103 -10.47 -3.29 1.12
C ALA A 103 -10.84 -3.59 -0.34
N GLY A 104 -10.82 -4.86 -0.78
CA GLY A 104 -11.08 -5.28 -2.16
C GLY A 104 -9.98 -4.84 -3.14
N CYS A 105 -8.77 -4.56 -2.65
CA CYS A 105 -7.64 -4.21 -3.51
C CYS A 105 -7.06 -5.48 -4.14
N SER A 106 -6.94 -5.49 -5.46
CA SER A 106 -6.28 -6.59 -6.16
C SER A 106 -4.77 -6.56 -5.92
N ILE A 107 -4.16 -7.75 -5.79
CA ILE A 107 -2.72 -7.90 -5.63
C ILE A 107 -2.22 -8.82 -6.74
N GLY A 108 -1.25 -8.36 -7.53
CA GLY A 108 -0.60 -9.18 -8.55
C GLY A 108 0.33 -10.21 -7.92
N GLY A 109 0.47 -11.39 -8.56
CA GLY A 109 1.21 -12.52 -7.98
C GLY A 109 2.66 -12.20 -7.55
N LEU A 110 3.40 -11.39 -8.34
CA LEU A 110 4.74 -10.95 -7.92
C LEU A 110 4.70 -10.05 -6.68
N ALA A 111 3.69 -9.17 -6.55
CA ALA A 111 3.56 -8.33 -5.37
C ALA A 111 3.21 -9.17 -4.14
N GLU A 112 2.30 -10.13 -4.27
CA GLU A 112 1.94 -11.07 -3.21
C GLU A 112 3.17 -11.87 -2.74
N GLU A 113 3.96 -12.39 -3.69
CA GLU A 113 5.20 -13.09 -3.40
C GLU A 113 6.19 -12.20 -2.62
N ILE A 114 6.37 -10.94 -3.04
CA ILE A 114 7.27 -10.00 -2.36
C ILE A 114 6.81 -9.71 -0.92
N LEU A 115 5.51 -9.53 -0.69
CA LEU A 115 4.98 -9.29 0.65
C LEU A 115 5.15 -10.51 1.57
N ALA A 116 5.25 -11.72 1.01
CA ALA A 116 5.53 -12.95 1.76
C ALA A 116 7.04 -13.18 2.02
N ARG A 117 7.94 -12.39 1.42
CA ARG A 117 9.39 -12.58 1.60
C ARG A 117 9.86 -12.08 2.97
N PRO A 118 10.82 -12.76 3.62
CA PRO A 118 11.43 -12.26 4.86
C PRO A 118 12.12 -10.90 4.72
N ALA A 119 12.54 -10.55 3.51
CA ALA A 119 13.14 -9.24 3.20
C ALA A 119 12.10 -8.09 3.19
N PHE A 120 10.81 -8.41 3.09
CA PHE A 120 9.75 -7.42 3.21
C PHE A 120 9.48 -7.14 4.69
N ASN A 121 9.90 -5.97 5.14
CA ASN A 121 9.74 -5.54 6.53
C ASN A 121 8.62 -4.52 6.66
N VAL A 122 7.80 -4.70 7.70
CA VAL A 122 6.79 -3.74 8.14
C VAL A 122 7.34 -2.98 9.35
N GLY A 123 7.21 -1.67 9.35
CA GLY A 123 7.65 -0.83 10.45
C GLY A 123 6.91 -1.16 11.75
N THR A 124 7.63 -1.13 12.86
CA THR A 124 7.06 -1.42 14.19
C THR A 124 6.44 -0.20 14.87
N ARG A 125 6.63 0.98 14.27
CA ARG A 125 6.14 2.27 14.80
C ARG A 125 5.36 3.00 13.73
N LYS A 126 4.20 3.50 14.12
CA LYS A 126 3.41 4.39 13.29
C LYS A 126 4.20 5.67 12.99
N THR A 127 4.47 5.92 11.71
CA THR A 127 5.28 7.05 11.23
C THR A 127 4.61 7.69 10.02
N SER A 128 4.70 9.02 9.93
CA SER A 128 4.26 9.77 8.76
C SER A 128 5.40 9.84 7.73
N VAL A 129 5.11 9.54 6.48
CA VAL A 129 6.07 9.54 5.37
C VAL A 129 5.57 10.47 4.27
N GLU A 130 6.40 11.45 3.91
CA GLU A 130 6.15 12.35 2.78
C GLU A 130 6.67 11.72 1.49
N LEU A 131 5.80 11.62 0.49
CA LEU A 131 6.10 11.08 -0.83
C LEU A 131 6.21 12.21 -1.86
N PHE A 132 7.17 12.08 -2.76
CA PHE A 132 7.47 13.01 -3.84
C PHE A 132 7.30 12.27 -5.16
N ALA A 133 6.39 12.74 -6.00
CA ALA A 133 6.17 12.17 -7.33
C ALA A 133 7.10 12.86 -8.33
N VAL A 134 7.94 12.07 -8.99
CA VAL A 134 8.91 12.55 -9.99
C VAL A 134 9.00 11.53 -11.11
N SER A 135 8.91 12.01 -12.36
CA SER A 135 9.13 11.17 -13.53
C SER A 135 10.63 11.09 -13.90
N ALA A 136 11.02 10.06 -14.66
CA ALA A 136 12.36 9.98 -15.19
C ALA A 136 12.67 11.17 -16.11
N ALA A 137 11.68 11.68 -16.86
CA ALA A 137 11.82 12.88 -17.67
C ALA A 137 12.16 14.12 -16.83
N GLU A 138 11.52 14.30 -15.68
CA GLU A 138 11.82 15.41 -14.75
C GLU A 138 13.20 15.25 -14.09
N LEU A 139 13.72 14.02 -13.97
CA LEU A 139 15.10 13.74 -13.55
C LEU A 139 16.14 14.02 -14.66
N GLY A 140 15.70 14.38 -15.88
CA GLY A 140 16.55 14.81 -16.98
C GLY A 140 16.79 13.74 -18.05
N PHE A 141 16.11 12.60 -18.02
CA PHE A 141 16.10 11.62 -19.10
C PHE A 141 15.13 12.07 -20.20
N GLN A 142 15.60 12.18 -21.46
CA GLN A 142 14.83 12.90 -22.49
C GLN A 142 14.18 11.99 -23.53
N THR A 143 14.61 10.74 -23.69
CA THR A 143 14.16 9.89 -24.80
C THR A 143 13.84 8.47 -24.38
N GLY A 144 12.67 7.98 -24.81
CA GLY A 144 12.27 6.58 -24.77
C GLY A 144 12.21 6.00 -23.36
N THR A 145 13.25 5.27 -23.00
CA THR A 145 13.41 4.58 -21.71
C THR A 145 14.72 4.98 -21.04
N ALA A 146 14.82 4.69 -19.74
CA ALA A 146 16.05 4.82 -18.96
C ALA A 146 16.20 3.59 -18.05
N ARG A 147 17.43 3.19 -17.75
CA ARG A 147 17.67 2.08 -16.84
C ARG A 147 17.32 2.45 -15.41
N LEU A 148 16.71 1.53 -14.69
CA LEU A 148 16.29 1.72 -13.31
C LEU A 148 17.43 2.22 -12.41
N ALA A 149 18.64 1.65 -12.57
CA ALA A 149 19.81 2.06 -11.80
C ALA A 149 20.19 3.52 -12.06
N ASP A 150 20.09 3.98 -13.32
CA ASP A 150 20.44 5.35 -13.70
C ASP A 150 19.40 6.34 -13.14
N ILE A 151 18.10 5.96 -13.15
CA ILE A 151 17.01 6.74 -12.55
C ILE A 151 17.26 6.90 -11.04
N TYR A 152 17.57 5.80 -10.34
CA TYR A 152 17.83 5.82 -8.90
C TYR A 152 19.06 6.67 -8.56
N ALA A 153 20.17 6.49 -9.30
CA ALA A 153 21.37 7.30 -9.11
C ALA A 153 21.07 8.79 -9.29
N ARG A 154 20.31 9.16 -10.32
CA ARG A 154 19.93 10.55 -10.56
C ARG A 154 19.00 11.09 -9.49
N ALA A 155 18.01 10.31 -9.04
CA ALA A 155 17.13 10.71 -7.94
C ALA A 155 17.92 10.97 -6.64
N GLN A 156 18.86 10.08 -6.29
CA GLN A 156 19.72 10.24 -5.12
C GLN A 156 20.62 11.48 -5.22
N GLN A 157 21.23 11.72 -6.37
CA GLN A 157 22.01 12.95 -6.64
C GLN A 157 21.16 14.22 -6.46
N SER A 158 19.87 14.14 -6.75
CA SER A 158 18.93 15.25 -6.57
C SER A 158 18.43 15.38 -5.12
N GLY A 159 18.84 14.50 -4.19
CA GLY A 159 18.48 14.53 -2.79
C GLY A 159 17.21 13.73 -2.42
N PHE A 160 16.73 12.88 -3.34
CA PHE A 160 15.72 11.89 -3.01
C PHE A 160 16.34 10.65 -2.38
N GLY A 161 15.56 9.95 -1.57
CA GLY A 161 15.90 8.64 -1.00
C GLY A 161 14.93 7.57 -1.49
N LEU A 162 15.34 6.32 -1.38
CA LEU A 162 14.46 5.18 -1.63
C LEU A 162 13.52 4.99 -0.43
N ALA A 163 12.27 4.67 -0.73
CA ALA A 163 11.25 4.41 0.26
C ALA A 163 11.36 2.97 0.80
N ALA A 164 10.88 2.75 2.03
CA ALA A 164 10.69 1.39 2.52
C ALA A 164 9.63 0.64 1.68
N ALA A 165 9.81 -0.66 1.48
CA ALA A 165 8.89 -1.46 0.65
C ALA A 165 7.44 -1.42 1.14
N GLU A 166 7.21 -1.28 2.46
CA GLU A 166 5.86 -1.18 3.04
C GLU A 166 5.08 0.05 2.57
N VAL A 167 5.75 1.08 2.02
CA VAL A 167 5.10 2.26 1.46
C VAL A 167 4.11 1.88 0.36
N ALA A 168 4.42 0.91 -0.49
CA ALA A 168 3.55 0.49 -1.59
C ALA A 168 2.17 -0.01 -1.11
N PRO A 169 2.06 -1.06 -0.28
CA PRO A 169 0.78 -1.54 0.21
C PRO A 169 0.09 -0.57 1.17
N GLN A 170 0.83 0.18 1.98
CA GLN A 170 0.27 1.22 2.84
C GLN A 170 -0.33 2.37 2.01
N LEU A 171 0.33 2.79 0.94
CA LEU A 171 -0.20 3.78 0.00
C LEU A 171 -1.47 3.23 -0.67
N ARG A 172 -1.48 1.95 -1.09
CA ARG A 172 -2.66 1.34 -1.71
C ARG A 172 -3.88 1.44 -0.80
N LEU A 173 -3.71 1.26 0.51
CA LEU A 173 -4.77 1.37 1.51
C LEU A 173 -5.18 2.82 1.85
N GLN A 174 -4.44 3.83 1.39
CA GLN A 174 -4.67 5.23 1.71
C GLN A 174 -4.90 6.10 0.47
N PHE A 175 -4.84 5.51 -0.75
CA PHE A 175 -4.97 6.23 -2.01
C PHE A 175 -6.08 5.60 -2.88
N PHE A 176 -7.32 5.77 -2.45
CA PHE A 176 -8.49 5.24 -3.16
C PHE A 176 -8.96 6.12 -4.32
N ASP A 177 -8.56 7.38 -4.34
CA ASP A 177 -8.85 8.38 -5.37
C ASP A 177 -7.79 8.42 -6.49
N GLN A 178 -6.99 7.35 -6.64
CA GLN A 178 -5.93 7.29 -7.67
C GLN A 178 -6.52 7.46 -9.08
N PRO A 179 -6.05 8.43 -9.88
CA PRO A 179 -6.40 8.54 -11.28
C PRO A 179 -5.84 7.34 -12.07
N MET A 180 -6.29 7.18 -13.33
CA MET A 180 -5.72 6.16 -14.23
C MET A 180 -4.21 6.34 -14.34
N GLY A 181 -3.50 5.23 -14.32
CA GLY A 181 -2.05 5.19 -14.40
C GLY A 181 -1.40 4.43 -13.25
N GLU A 182 -0.11 4.52 -13.17
CA GLU A 182 0.70 3.82 -12.18
C GLU A 182 1.75 4.74 -11.56
N PHE A 183 2.10 4.41 -10.30
CA PHE A 183 3.23 5.00 -9.60
C PHE A 183 4.16 3.89 -9.14
N LEU A 184 5.39 3.90 -9.66
CA LEU A 184 6.44 2.99 -9.22
C LEU A 184 6.99 3.49 -7.87
N ILE A 185 7.14 2.61 -6.91
CA ILE A 185 7.78 2.98 -5.65
C ILE A 185 9.29 2.90 -5.84
N GLY A 186 9.97 4.02 -5.64
CA GLY A 186 11.43 4.07 -5.61
C GLY A 186 11.92 3.39 -4.33
N MET A 187 12.18 2.09 -4.40
CA MET A 187 12.55 1.23 -3.27
C MET A 187 13.71 0.30 -3.64
N GLU A 188 14.40 -0.23 -2.63
CA GLU A 188 15.34 -1.33 -2.86
C GLU A 188 14.59 -2.56 -3.38
N PRO A 189 15.01 -3.14 -4.52
CA PRO A 189 14.37 -4.33 -5.07
C PRO A 189 14.43 -5.52 -4.11
N ILE A 190 13.32 -6.22 -3.95
CA ILE A 190 13.25 -7.45 -3.17
C ILE A 190 13.23 -8.64 -4.13
N LYS A 191 14.04 -9.67 -3.84
CA LYS A 191 14.12 -10.86 -4.69
C LYS A 191 12.96 -11.81 -4.44
N THR A 192 12.38 -12.32 -5.53
CA THR A 192 11.45 -13.45 -5.54
C THR A 192 12.11 -14.74 -5.06
N TRP A 193 11.34 -15.81 -4.93
CA TRP A 193 11.91 -17.15 -4.63
C TRP A 193 12.79 -17.66 -5.77
N ALA A 194 12.53 -17.23 -7.01
CA ALA A 194 13.37 -17.51 -8.17
C ALA A 194 14.63 -16.64 -8.23
N GLY A 195 14.78 -15.66 -7.32
CA GLY A 195 15.95 -14.77 -7.27
C GLY A 195 15.81 -13.50 -8.12
N GLU A 196 14.68 -13.29 -8.78
CA GLU A 196 14.42 -12.12 -9.61
C GLU A 196 14.12 -10.89 -8.75
N PRO A 197 14.79 -9.75 -8.95
CA PRO A 197 14.52 -8.54 -8.21
C PRO A 197 13.21 -7.89 -8.70
N VAL A 198 12.39 -7.45 -7.74
CA VAL A 198 11.08 -6.84 -7.99
C VAL A 198 10.94 -5.56 -7.17
N ILE A 199 10.39 -4.52 -7.80
CA ILE A 199 9.91 -3.31 -7.14
C ILE A 199 8.38 -3.29 -7.15
N LEU A 200 7.77 -2.58 -6.20
CA LEU A 200 6.32 -2.51 -6.07
C LEU A 200 5.77 -1.25 -6.76
N THR A 201 4.55 -1.35 -7.27
CA THR A 201 3.85 -0.32 -8.01
C THR A 201 2.38 -0.29 -7.59
N VAL A 202 1.83 0.90 -7.37
CA VAL A 202 0.39 1.09 -7.20
C VAL A 202 -0.22 1.53 -8.52
N ALA A 203 -1.24 0.84 -9.00
CA ALA A 203 -1.83 1.07 -10.30
C ALA A 203 -3.35 1.19 -10.25
N ASN A 204 -3.90 1.96 -11.20
CA ASN A 204 -5.30 2.01 -11.55
C ASN A 204 -5.44 1.81 -13.06
N GLY A 205 -5.86 0.61 -13.47
CA GLY A 205 -6.11 0.26 -14.87
C GLY A 205 -7.57 0.47 -15.30
N GLY A 206 -8.44 0.99 -14.43
CA GLY A 206 -9.88 1.16 -14.67
C GLY A 206 -10.73 -0.04 -14.24
N ALA A 207 -10.13 -1.21 -14.04
CA ALA A 207 -10.80 -2.40 -13.50
C ALA A 207 -10.70 -2.51 -11.97
N GLY A 208 -10.15 -1.49 -11.32
CA GLY A 208 -9.91 -1.41 -9.88
C GLY A 208 -8.50 -0.95 -9.55
N LEU A 209 -8.26 -0.79 -8.26
CA LEU A 209 -6.97 -0.39 -7.73
C LEU A 209 -6.15 -1.63 -7.39
N VAL A 210 -4.91 -1.65 -7.88
CA VAL A 210 -4.05 -2.85 -7.85
C VAL A 210 -2.69 -2.51 -7.24
N LEU A 211 -2.14 -3.45 -6.46
CA LEU A 211 -0.74 -3.49 -6.09
C LEU A 211 -0.04 -4.52 -6.99
N VAL A 212 0.99 -4.14 -7.74
CA VAL A 212 1.69 -5.02 -8.66
C VAL A 212 3.19 -5.02 -8.42
N GLY A 213 3.86 -6.13 -8.75
CA GLY A 213 5.31 -6.22 -8.85
C GLY A 213 5.77 -5.88 -10.28
N ARG A 214 6.86 -5.14 -10.38
CA ARG A 214 7.54 -4.81 -11.64
C ARG A 214 8.99 -5.26 -11.59
N ASP A 215 9.58 -5.44 -12.76
CA ASP A 215 11.01 -5.76 -12.89
C ASP A 215 11.86 -4.72 -12.15
N GLY A 216 12.63 -5.19 -11.18
CA GLY A 216 13.51 -4.38 -10.34
C GLY A 216 14.98 -4.56 -10.66
N ARG A 217 15.33 -5.19 -11.81
CA ARG A 217 16.72 -5.31 -12.24
C ARG A 217 17.33 -3.95 -12.48
N ALA A 218 18.61 -3.84 -12.20
CA ALA A 218 19.36 -2.59 -12.38
C ALA A 218 19.32 -2.07 -13.84
N ASP A 219 19.29 -2.99 -14.80
CA ASP A 219 19.22 -2.73 -16.25
C ASP A 219 17.78 -2.71 -16.80
N ALA A 220 16.76 -2.84 -15.95
CA ALA A 220 15.36 -2.76 -16.39
C ALA A 220 15.07 -1.41 -17.06
N GLU A 221 14.52 -1.47 -18.27
CA GLU A 221 14.19 -0.30 -19.09
C GLU A 221 12.83 0.27 -18.67
N ILE A 222 12.84 1.47 -18.13
CA ILE A 222 11.65 2.17 -17.61
C ILE A 222 11.31 3.33 -18.56
N PRO A 223 10.06 3.47 -19.02
CA PRO A 223 9.64 4.63 -19.82
C PRO A 223 9.91 5.95 -19.09
N VAL A 224 10.46 6.95 -19.78
CA VAL A 224 10.80 8.25 -19.16
C VAL A 224 9.57 8.99 -18.60
N ALA A 225 8.38 8.69 -19.12
CA ALA A 225 7.11 9.23 -18.62
C ALA A 225 6.62 8.53 -17.35
N ALA A 226 7.23 7.42 -16.93
CA ALA A 226 6.85 6.70 -15.73
C ALA A 226 7.10 7.55 -14.48
N SER A 227 6.11 7.62 -13.59
CA SER A 227 6.19 8.37 -12.35
C SER A 227 6.67 7.49 -11.21
N PHE A 228 7.69 7.94 -10.53
CA PHE A 228 8.21 7.31 -9.32
C PHE A 228 7.76 8.07 -8.08
N LEU A 229 7.58 7.34 -6.99
CA LEU A 229 7.40 7.90 -5.65
C LEU A 229 8.67 7.67 -4.84
N PHE A 230 9.32 8.74 -4.50
CA PHE A 230 10.50 8.76 -3.64
C PHE A 230 10.17 9.39 -2.29
N VAL A 231 11.08 9.21 -1.33
CA VAL A 231 11.12 9.99 -0.09
C VAL A 231 12.25 11.02 -0.17
N ARG A 232 12.33 11.95 0.76
CA ARG A 232 13.50 12.82 0.87
C ARG A 232 14.63 12.07 1.57
N SER A 233 15.87 12.16 1.07
CA SER A 233 16.98 11.50 1.74
C SER A 233 17.27 12.16 3.09
N ASN A 234 17.54 11.35 4.12
CA ASN A 234 17.91 11.85 5.45
C ASN A 234 19.21 12.67 5.40
N GLU A 235 20.14 12.30 4.53
CA GLU A 235 21.40 13.00 4.32
C GLU A 235 21.17 14.41 3.77
N ALA A 236 20.25 14.59 2.82
CA ALA A 236 19.85 15.88 2.31
C ALA A 236 19.11 16.73 3.37
N ALA A 237 18.32 16.10 4.23
CA ALA A 237 17.66 16.77 5.35
C ALA A 237 18.67 17.24 6.41
N LEU A 238 19.69 16.44 6.73
CA LEU A 238 20.78 16.80 7.65
C LEU A 238 21.64 17.94 7.07
N ALA A 239 22.00 17.90 5.79
CA ALA A 239 22.77 18.95 5.13
C ALA A 239 22.02 20.29 5.09
N LYS A 240 20.69 20.28 5.01
CA LYS A 240 19.86 21.49 5.12
C LYS A 240 19.81 22.02 6.54
N ALA A 241 19.68 21.14 7.54
CA ALA A 241 19.67 21.52 8.95
C ALA A 241 20.99 22.20 9.36
N VAL A 242 22.13 21.64 8.92
CA VAL A 242 23.46 22.21 9.18
C VAL A 242 23.60 23.60 8.54
N ARG A 243 23.21 23.77 7.27
CA ARG A 243 23.25 25.09 6.60
C ARG A 243 22.34 26.13 7.25
N GLY A 244 21.16 25.72 7.74
CA GLY A 244 20.25 26.64 8.46
C GLY A 244 20.80 27.11 9.79
N ILE A 245 21.65 26.33 10.47
CA ILE A 245 22.32 26.71 11.71
C ILE A 245 23.41 27.77 11.43
N ASP A 246 24.20 27.60 10.35
CA ASP A 246 25.24 28.55 9.96
C ASP A 246 24.66 29.92 9.54
N GLU A 247 23.52 29.93 8.86
CA GLU A 247 22.86 31.16 8.41
C GLU A 247 22.26 31.95 9.58
N THR A 248 21.74 31.28 10.62
CA THR A 248 21.25 31.93 11.85
C THR A 248 22.39 32.46 12.71
N ALA A 249 23.54 31.80 12.72
CA ALA A 249 24.73 32.28 13.43
C ALA A 249 25.34 33.52 12.80
N ALA A 250 25.24 33.67 11.48
CA ALA A 250 25.76 34.83 10.74
C ALA A 250 24.93 36.12 10.95
N PHE A 251 23.66 36.02 11.32
CA PHE A 251 22.78 37.17 11.59
C PHE A 251 22.78 37.63 13.05
N GLY A 252 23.41 36.88 13.96
CA GLY A 252 23.45 37.18 15.40
C GLY A 252 24.59 38.11 15.83
N HIS A 253 25.43 38.60 14.92
CA HIS A 253 26.53 39.53 15.20
C HIS A 253 26.42 40.85 14.40
N ARG A 254 25.34 41.59 14.65
CA ARG A 254 25.27 43.02 14.31
C ARG A 254 24.63 43.80 15.46
#